data_725b8e9f5281dde27fc2cb8e597f8d58
#
_entry.id   725b8e9f5281dde27fc2cb8e597f8d58
#
_cell.length_a   1.000
_cell.length_b   1.000
_cell.length_c   1.000
_cell.angle_alpha   90.00
_cell.angle_beta   90.00
_cell.angle_gamma   90.00
#
_symmetry.space_group_name_H-M   'P 1'
#
loop_
_entity.id
_entity.type
_entity.pdbx_description
1 polymer ?
#
loop_
_entity_poly.entity_id
_entity_poly.type
_entity_poly.pdbx_seq_one_letter_code
_entity_poly.pdbx_strand_id
1 'polypeptide(L)'
;LAPAVSGRKRPMDIFVAPRTSSFIKTAWHGDKDTFCPPIWADIALGSGACGFGCRTCFLMLTFRSMRDPSRPLIYTNYEKMDSDIQKWLMAKHYSYIDPVKAKEKKDEKDPERKKLIKTKIVRNRSYKETIGLGIDCADSLLFEGYTQHLRRIAPIFQSEKTNPLGTELVLLTKSANTHFLDELDSSKNIIVTMSLNPEGIADLWEGKYLDGVRITPPITERLVALKHAQDLGFEVRVRLDPILTPDGWEEQYRDFTDEMFSLGIKPSFITLGTYREKNHQIDTWREKWGLLPAEIDKFDVGDEKEGTHFHIQNRSEIYSTVESIITKGYAGGSFQPHISLCKETFSIRKELGFTNSNCNCLRSASNDSSDTISFEEVDKKEGTFNVSQMRRNNPAPARSVKPNSSYDHDFESDGSLPIN
;
A
#
# COMPACT_ATOMS: atom_id res chain seq x y z
N LEU A 1 17.47 -9.11 14.74
CA LEU A 1 18.08 -9.28 13.42
C LEU A 1 17.04 -8.92 12.36
N ALA A 2 17.37 -7.97 11.49
CA ALA A 2 16.46 -7.61 10.40
C ALA A 2 16.30 -8.79 9.44
N PRO A 3 15.11 -9.04 8.88
CA PRO A 3 14.91 -10.09 7.91
C PRO A 3 15.76 -9.85 6.66
N ALA A 4 16.27 -10.92 6.06
CA ALA A 4 16.98 -10.84 4.78
C ALA A 4 16.01 -10.54 3.64
N VAL A 5 16.45 -9.83 2.62
CA VAL A 5 15.70 -9.69 1.38
C VAL A 5 15.73 -11.00 0.62
N SER A 6 14.60 -11.37 -0.01
CA SER A 6 14.48 -12.58 -0.82
C SER A 6 15.67 -12.77 -1.76
N GLY A 7 16.32 -13.90 -1.65
CA GLY A 7 17.49 -14.25 -2.44
C GLY A 7 18.85 -13.86 -1.86
N ARG A 8 18.94 -13.32 -0.64
CA ARG A 8 20.21 -13.01 0.03
C ARG A 8 20.50 -13.95 1.21
N LYS A 9 21.77 -14.27 1.40
CA LYS A 9 22.26 -15.07 2.55
C LYS A 9 22.44 -14.25 3.84
N ARG A 10 22.36 -12.92 3.78
CA ARG A 10 22.67 -12.03 4.91
C ARG A 10 21.43 -11.34 5.44
N PRO A 11 21.39 -11.07 6.74
CA PRO A 11 20.42 -10.14 7.31
C PRO A 11 20.43 -8.83 6.52
N MET A 12 19.26 -8.18 6.43
CA MET A 12 19.15 -6.91 5.74
C MET A 12 19.66 -5.81 6.65
N ASP A 13 20.61 -5.01 6.14
CA ASP A 13 20.98 -3.78 6.81
C ASP A 13 19.82 -2.78 6.71
N ILE A 14 19.42 -2.22 7.84
CA ILE A 14 18.43 -1.16 7.91
C ILE A 14 19.17 0.16 8.08
N PHE A 15 18.94 1.10 7.19
CA PHE A 15 19.42 2.46 7.34
C PHE A 15 18.43 3.29 8.14
N VAL A 16 18.96 4.22 8.92
CA VAL A 16 18.17 5.20 9.62
C VAL A 16 18.61 6.61 9.22
N ALA A 17 17.66 7.50 9.01
CA ALA A 17 17.96 8.89 8.68
C ALA A 17 16.78 9.81 9.05
N PRO A 18 17.04 11.12 9.26
CA PRO A 18 15.98 12.09 9.36
C PRO A 18 15.32 12.33 7.99
N ARG A 19 14.00 12.51 7.99
CA ARG A 19 13.25 12.94 6.82
C ARG A 19 13.23 14.48 6.74
N THR A 20 13.67 15.03 5.61
CA THR A 20 13.66 16.49 5.38
C THR A 20 12.33 17.01 4.84
N SER A 21 11.68 16.24 3.94
CA SER A 21 10.36 16.57 3.39
C SER A 21 9.23 16.24 4.39
N SER A 22 8.00 16.59 4.07
CA SER A 22 6.82 16.24 4.90
C SER A 22 6.70 14.73 5.07
N PHE A 23 6.33 14.30 6.28
CA PHE A 23 5.95 12.90 6.52
C PHE A 23 4.63 12.54 5.84
N ILE A 24 3.74 13.49 5.63
CA ILE A 24 2.51 13.26 4.88
C ILE A 24 2.81 13.38 3.39
N LYS A 25 2.63 12.27 2.70
CA LYS A 25 2.63 12.21 1.24
C LYS A 25 1.20 12.24 0.76
N THR A 26 0.87 13.22 -0.04
CA THR A 26 -0.35 13.21 -0.83
C THR A 26 0.04 12.85 -2.27
N ALA A 27 -0.52 11.79 -2.77
CA ALA A 27 -0.25 11.33 -4.12
C ALA A 27 -1.55 11.23 -4.91
N TRP A 28 -1.46 11.59 -6.18
CA TRP A 28 -2.52 11.30 -7.12
C TRP A 28 -2.38 9.85 -7.60
N HIS A 29 -3.34 9.03 -7.26
CA HIS A 29 -3.38 7.63 -7.68
C HIS A 29 -4.40 7.39 -8.81
N GLY A 30 -5.19 8.42 -9.14
CA GLY A 30 -6.12 8.36 -10.25
C GLY A 30 -5.38 8.16 -11.57
N ASP A 31 -5.90 7.27 -12.38
CA ASP A 31 -5.51 7.02 -13.75
C ASP A 31 -6.73 7.28 -14.61
N LYS A 32 -6.54 7.64 -15.87
CA LYS A 32 -7.63 7.93 -16.79
C LYS A 32 -8.59 6.74 -16.92
N ASP A 33 -8.03 5.55 -16.87
CA ASP A 33 -8.72 4.31 -17.21
C ASP A 33 -8.95 3.41 -15.99
N THR A 34 -8.43 3.78 -14.81
CA THR A 34 -8.59 2.98 -13.58
C THR A 34 -9.21 3.76 -12.44
N PHE A 35 -10.10 3.11 -11.70
CA PHE A 35 -10.64 3.69 -10.49
C PHE A 35 -9.65 3.57 -9.32
N CYS A 36 -9.26 4.70 -8.78
CA CYS A 36 -8.55 4.80 -7.52
C CYS A 36 -8.92 6.15 -6.88
N PRO A 37 -8.92 6.29 -5.55
CA PRO A 37 -9.08 7.60 -4.95
C PRO A 37 -8.14 8.60 -5.63
N PRO A 38 -8.65 9.70 -6.18
CA PRO A 38 -7.82 10.64 -6.92
C PRO A 38 -6.71 11.24 -6.05
N ILE A 39 -6.92 11.27 -4.73
CA ILE A 39 -5.94 11.73 -3.77
C ILE A 39 -5.92 10.74 -2.62
N TRP A 40 -4.76 10.16 -2.42
CA TRP A 40 -4.43 9.31 -1.29
C TRP A 40 -3.38 10.00 -0.44
N ALA A 41 -3.56 9.96 0.86
CA ALA A 41 -2.54 10.39 1.80
C ALA A 41 -1.90 9.18 2.48
N ASP A 42 -0.59 9.24 2.67
CA ASP A 42 0.18 8.20 3.34
C ASP A 42 1.23 8.82 4.28
N ILE A 43 1.41 8.23 5.44
CA ILE A 43 2.47 8.61 6.38
C ILE A 43 3.73 7.84 5.99
N ALA A 44 4.74 8.54 5.53
CA ALA A 44 5.97 7.93 5.09
C ALA A 44 6.83 7.49 6.27
N LEU A 45 6.77 6.21 6.64
CA LEU A 45 7.63 5.64 7.69
C LEU A 45 9.07 5.44 7.25
N GLY A 46 9.28 5.31 5.95
CA GLY A 46 10.59 5.02 5.39
C GLY A 46 10.61 5.15 3.88
N SER A 47 11.66 4.63 3.27
CA SER A 47 11.81 4.44 1.83
C SER A 47 12.68 3.22 1.56
N GLY A 48 12.76 2.80 0.30
CA GLY A 48 13.49 1.60 -0.06
C GLY A 48 12.61 0.35 -0.02
N ALA A 49 13.23 -0.81 -0.04
CA ALA A 49 12.52 -2.08 -0.07
C ALA A 49 11.80 -2.34 1.26
N CYS A 50 10.61 -2.89 1.17
CA CYS A 50 10.01 -3.60 2.28
C CYS A 50 10.84 -4.86 2.59
N GLY A 51 11.08 -5.13 3.88
CA GLY A 51 11.90 -6.26 4.33
C GLY A 51 11.38 -7.64 3.95
N PHE A 52 10.10 -7.76 3.59
CA PHE A 52 9.54 -9.02 3.13
C PHE A 52 10.03 -9.45 1.73
N GLY A 53 10.39 -8.51 0.86
CA GLY A 53 10.99 -8.83 -0.43
C GLY A 53 10.14 -9.68 -1.37
N CYS A 54 8.82 -9.55 -1.33
CA CYS A 54 7.89 -10.32 -2.16
C CYS A 54 8.26 -10.23 -3.65
N ARG A 55 8.19 -11.37 -4.36
CA ARG A 55 8.65 -11.50 -5.75
C ARG A 55 7.84 -10.64 -6.72
N THR A 56 6.54 -10.54 -6.53
CA THR A 56 5.62 -9.75 -7.35
C THR A 56 5.44 -8.30 -6.88
N CYS A 57 6.29 -7.82 -5.96
CA CYS A 57 6.10 -6.50 -5.36
C CYS A 57 6.38 -5.37 -6.36
N PHE A 58 5.34 -4.64 -6.76
CA PHE A 58 5.47 -3.50 -7.69
C PHE A 58 6.34 -2.36 -7.14
N LEU A 59 6.55 -2.27 -5.83
CA LEU A 59 7.44 -1.28 -5.20
C LEU A 59 8.87 -1.41 -5.71
N MET A 60 9.31 -2.61 -6.10
CA MET A 60 10.64 -2.83 -6.68
C MET A 60 10.88 -1.94 -7.91
N LEU A 61 9.86 -1.75 -8.75
CA LEU A 61 9.95 -0.84 -9.89
C LEU A 61 10.02 0.63 -9.49
N THR A 62 9.52 0.95 -8.31
CA THR A 62 9.55 2.31 -7.75
C THR A 62 10.94 2.69 -7.31
N PHE A 63 11.71 1.72 -6.87
CA PHE A 63 13.05 1.91 -6.33
C PHE A 63 14.17 1.79 -7.37
N ARG A 64 13.87 1.57 -8.65
CA ARG A 64 14.86 1.40 -9.72
C ARG A 64 15.90 2.52 -9.84
N SER A 65 15.57 3.71 -9.36
CA SER A 65 16.48 4.86 -9.34
C SER A 65 17.38 4.93 -8.09
N MET A 66 17.18 4.04 -7.12
CA MET A 66 17.97 3.99 -5.90
C MET A 66 19.27 3.21 -6.15
N ARG A 67 20.33 3.60 -5.45
CA ARG A 67 21.63 2.92 -5.55
C ARG A 67 21.54 1.47 -5.02
N ASP A 68 20.85 1.28 -3.92
CA ASP A 68 20.57 -0.04 -3.34
C ASP A 68 19.14 -0.07 -2.78
N PRO A 69 18.17 -0.45 -3.61
CA PRO A 69 16.77 -0.47 -3.20
C PRO A 69 16.45 -1.63 -2.25
N SER A 70 17.36 -2.59 -2.10
CA SER A 70 17.17 -3.74 -1.21
C SER A 70 17.34 -3.40 0.27
N ARG A 71 17.80 -2.19 0.57
CA ARG A 71 18.01 -1.74 1.95
C ARG A 71 16.90 -0.79 2.36
N PRO A 72 16.07 -1.12 3.35
CA PRO A 72 15.08 -0.20 3.87
C PRO A 72 15.76 0.95 4.60
N LEU A 73 15.23 2.15 4.39
CA LEU A 73 15.55 3.35 5.13
C LEU A 73 14.38 3.68 6.04
N ILE A 74 14.61 3.78 7.32
CA ILE A 74 13.62 4.16 8.33
C ILE A 74 13.86 5.60 8.76
N TYR A 75 12.79 6.37 8.86
CA TYR A 75 12.85 7.75 9.30
C TYR A 75 12.71 7.84 10.82
N THR A 76 13.60 8.63 11.46
CA THR A 76 13.78 8.66 12.93
C THR A 76 13.50 10.00 13.60
N ASN A 77 13.20 11.04 12.86
CA ASN A 77 12.88 12.35 13.44
C ASN A 77 11.39 12.46 13.82
N TYR A 78 11.06 11.80 14.92
CA TYR A 78 9.69 11.60 15.39
C TYR A 78 8.95 12.89 15.71
N GLU A 79 9.62 13.92 16.26
CA GLU A 79 8.99 15.22 16.58
C GLU A 79 8.46 15.90 15.32
N LYS A 80 9.21 15.80 14.22
CA LYS A 80 8.76 16.30 12.92
C LYS A 80 7.60 15.47 12.39
N MET A 81 7.66 14.15 12.57
CA MET A 81 6.59 13.25 12.14
C MET A 81 5.28 13.60 12.85
N ASP A 82 5.29 13.70 14.17
CA ASP A 82 4.12 14.07 14.98
C ASP A 82 3.57 15.44 14.57
N SER A 83 4.46 16.42 14.41
CA SER A 83 4.09 17.78 13.99
C SER A 83 3.43 17.78 12.60
N ASP A 84 3.98 17.06 11.64
CA ASP A 84 3.44 16.98 10.28
C ASP A 84 2.08 16.29 10.27
N ILE A 85 1.91 15.19 11.04
CA ILE A 85 0.65 14.47 11.19
C ILE A 85 -0.41 15.38 11.82
N GLN A 86 -0.12 16.00 12.97
CA GLN A 86 -1.08 16.86 13.66
C GLN A 86 -1.48 18.07 12.80
N LYS A 87 -0.53 18.72 12.12
CA LYS A 87 -0.83 19.82 11.20
C LYS A 87 -1.78 19.38 10.09
N TRP A 88 -1.55 18.18 9.56
CA TRP A 88 -2.40 17.65 8.49
C TRP A 88 -3.79 17.28 9.01
N LEU A 89 -3.89 16.63 10.19
CA LEU A 89 -5.17 16.25 10.80
C LEU A 89 -6.02 17.47 11.18
N MET A 90 -5.39 18.54 11.65
CA MET A 90 -6.06 19.78 12.03
C MET A 90 -6.46 20.64 10.81
N ALA A 91 -5.85 20.41 9.66
CA ALA A 91 -6.15 21.19 8.47
C ALA A 91 -7.54 20.86 7.91
N LYS A 92 -8.41 21.87 7.78
CA LYS A 92 -9.72 21.73 7.13
C LYS A 92 -9.62 21.61 5.61
N HIS A 93 -8.47 21.91 5.07
CA HIS A 93 -8.21 21.88 3.64
C HIS A 93 -6.84 21.24 3.39
N TYR A 94 -6.72 20.55 2.28
CA TYR A 94 -5.43 20.14 1.77
C TYR A 94 -5.27 20.61 0.31
N SER A 95 -4.02 20.76 -0.11
CA SER A 95 -3.72 21.17 -1.47
C SER A 95 -2.84 20.15 -2.17
N TYR A 96 -3.09 19.98 -3.45
CA TYR A 96 -2.29 19.15 -4.34
C TYR A 96 -2.07 19.86 -5.66
N ILE A 97 -1.11 19.37 -6.44
CA ILE A 97 -0.85 19.91 -7.78
C ILE A 97 -1.66 19.10 -8.79
N ASP A 98 -2.56 19.77 -9.50
CA ASP A 98 -3.24 19.22 -10.65
C ASP A 98 -2.19 18.98 -11.76
N PRO A 99 -2.01 17.76 -12.15
CA PRO A 99 -0.96 17.43 -13.10
C PRO A 99 -1.32 17.76 -14.55
N VAL A 100 -2.61 17.77 -14.89
CA VAL A 100 -3.06 18.24 -16.20
C VAL A 100 -2.72 19.71 -16.34
N LYS A 101 -3.08 20.51 -15.33
CA LYS A 101 -2.74 21.94 -15.28
C LYS A 101 -1.23 22.17 -15.16
N ALA A 102 -0.50 21.32 -14.48
CA ALA A 102 0.95 21.40 -14.40
C ALA A 102 1.61 21.14 -15.75
N LYS A 103 1.08 20.16 -16.52
CA LYS A 103 1.53 19.91 -17.89
C LYS A 103 1.17 21.08 -18.82
N GLU A 104 -0.10 21.53 -18.80
CA GLU A 104 -0.56 22.68 -19.55
C GLU A 104 0.35 23.89 -19.30
N LYS A 105 0.61 24.21 -18.03
CA LYS A 105 1.50 25.30 -17.65
C LYS A 105 2.93 25.13 -18.15
N LYS A 106 3.43 23.89 -18.19
CA LYS A 106 4.78 23.60 -18.69
C LYS A 106 4.87 23.79 -20.18
N ASP A 107 3.86 23.35 -20.92
CA ASP A 107 3.83 23.36 -22.39
C ASP A 107 3.42 24.74 -22.94
N GLU A 108 2.81 25.62 -22.11
CA GLU A 108 2.43 26.97 -22.48
C GLU A 108 3.66 27.85 -22.78
N LYS A 109 3.67 28.45 -23.97
CA LYS A 109 4.79 29.29 -24.48
C LYS A 109 4.60 30.77 -24.17
N ASP A 110 3.35 31.23 -24.06
CA ASP A 110 3.01 32.60 -23.72
C ASP A 110 3.23 32.84 -22.22
N PRO A 111 4.18 33.73 -21.82
CA PRO A 111 4.46 34.00 -20.41
C PRO A 111 3.26 34.51 -19.60
N GLU A 112 2.38 35.31 -20.22
CA GLU A 112 1.22 35.87 -19.54
C GLU A 112 0.13 34.81 -19.32
N ARG A 113 -0.14 33.98 -20.32
CA ARG A 113 -1.04 32.84 -20.17
C ARG A 113 -0.50 31.83 -19.16
N LYS A 114 0.80 31.56 -19.18
CA LYS A 114 1.48 30.66 -18.23
C LYS A 114 1.28 31.08 -16.77
N LYS A 115 1.27 32.40 -16.47
CA LYS A 115 1.00 32.92 -15.12
C LYS A 115 -0.43 32.66 -14.68
N LEU A 116 -1.40 32.65 -15.60
CA LEU A 116 -2.82 32.44 -15.31
C LEU A 116 -3.15 30.97 -14.98
N ILE A 117 -2.34 30.01 -15.43
CA ILE A 117 -2.59 28.59 -15.18
C ILE A 117 -2.31 28.26 -13.72
N LYS A 118 -3.40 28.11 -12.95
CA LYS A 118 -3.35 27.68 -11.54
C LYS A 118 -3.24 26.17 -11.47
N THR A 119 -2.09 25.69 -11.03
CA THR A 119 -1.80 24.26 -10.90
C THR A 119 -2.16 23.68 -9.53
N LYS A 120 -2.35 24.56 -8.53
CA LYS A 120 -2.66 24.15 -7.17
C LYS A 120 -4.19 24.08 -6.99
N ILE A 121 -4.67 22.92 -6.60
CA ILE A 121 -6.07 22.71 -6.20
C ILE A 121 -6.12 22.59 -4.68
N VAL A 122 -7.10 23.25 -4.08
CA VAL A 122 -7.41 23.16 -2.65
C VAL A 122 -8.74 22.44 -2.51
N ARG A 123 -8.78 21.40 -1.70
CA ARG A 123 -10.01 20.67 -1.39
C ARG A 123 -10.31 20.71 0.09
N ASN A 124 -11.58 20.77 0.40
CA ASN A 124 -12.08 20.56 1.74
C ASN A 124 -11.86 19.09 2.11
N ARG A 125 -11.50 18.86 3.35
CA ARG A 125 -11.45 17.52 3.92
C ARG A 125 -12.86 17.10 4.32
N SER A 126 -13.21 15.87 4.03
CA SER A 126 -14.44 15.24 4.50
C SER A 126 -14.18 14.47 5.80
N TYR A 127 -15.23 14.32 6.59
CA TYR A 127 -15.22 13.40 7.72
C TYR A 127 -14.97 11.98 7.22
N LYS A 128 -14.30 11.17 8.02
CA LYS A 128 -13.97 9.76 7.71
C LYS A 128 -13.04 9.57 6.52
N GLU A 129 -12.24 10.57 6.20
CA GLU A 129 -11.09 10.33 5.33
C GLU A 129 -10.18 9.27 5.94
N THR A 130 -9.51 8.53 5.09
CA THR A 130 -8.50 7.56 5.48
C THR A 130 -7.10 8.03 5.08
N ILE A 131 -6.11 7.68 5.89
CA ILE A 131 -4.69 7.88 5.59
C ILE A 131 -3.94 6.58 5.86
N GLY A 132 -3.03 6.22 4.97
CA GLY A 132 -2.19 5.04 5.11
C GLY A 132 -1.03 5.24 6.10
N LEU A 133 -0.59 4.17 6.72
CA LEU A 133 0.65 4.12 7.50
C LEU A 133 1.73 3.35 6.73
N GLY A 134 2.54 4.05 5.94
CA GLY A 134 3.65 3.46 5.20
C GLY A 134 3.24 2.57 4.03
N ILE A 135 1.99 2.62 3.58
CA ILE A 135 1.44 1.71 2.56
C ILE A 135 2.14 1.89 1.21
N ASP A 136 2.53 3.10 0.87
CA ASP A 136 3.15 3.41 -0.43
C ASP A 136 4.62 2.97 -0.55
N CYS A 137 5.31 2.72 0.58
CA CYS A 137 6.76 2.52 0.56
C CYS A 137 7.27 1.48 1.54
N ALA A 138 6.40 0.87 2.36
CA ALA A 138 6.80 -0.06 3.42
C ALA A 138 5.66 -1.05 3.74
N ASP A 139 5.83 -1.78 4.81
CA ASP A 139 4.78 -2.51 5.51
C ASP A 139 4.50 -1.79 6.83
N SER A 140 3.24 -1.66 7.20
CA SER A 140 2.86 -0.84 8.36
C SER A 140 3.38 -1.36 9.68
N LEU A 141 3.56 -2.68 9.84
CA LEU A 141 3.90 -3.32 11.13
C LEU A 141 5.22 -4.10 11.12
N LEU A 142 5.86 -4.28 9.97
CA LEU A 142 7.07 -5.12 9.86
C LEU A 142 8.17 -4.72 10.86
N PHE A 143 8.37 -3.43 11.03
CA PHE A 143 9.43 -2.90 11.91
C PHE A 143 8.88 -2.34 13.23
N GLU A 144 7.58 -2.51 13.52
CA GLU A 144 6.94 -1.89 14.69
C GLU A 144 7.63 -2.28 16.01
N GLY A 145 8.10 -3.53 16.14
CA GLY A 145 8.84 -3.97 17.32
C GLY A 145 10.12 -3.17 17.61
N TYR A 146 10.69 -2.52 16.60
CA TYR A 146 11.89 -1.71 16.71
C TYR A 146 11.58 -0.22 16.69
N THR A 147 10.67 0.20 15.85
CA THR A 147 10.41 1.62 15.54
C THR A 147 9.35 2.24 16.43
N GLN A 148 8.40 1.44 16.90
CA GLN A 148 7.24 1.86 17.68
C GLN A 148 6.46 3.03 17.02
N HIS A 149 6.44 3.07 15.70
CA HIS A 149 5.76 4.12 14.95
C HIS A 149 4.26 4.14 15.24
N LEU A 150 3.61 2.96 15.20
CA LEU A 150 2.18 2.85 15.47
C LEU A 150 1.84 3.27 16.91
N ARG A 151 2.58 2.78 17.90
CA ARG A 151 2.39 3.16 19.31
C ARG A 151 2.46 4.67 19.51
N ARG A 152 3.36 5.33 18.79
CA ARG A 152 3.51 6.78 18.85
C ARG A 152 2.41 7.53 18.11
N ILE A 153 2.01 7.04 16.93
CA ILE A 153 1.08 7.72 16.03
C ILE A 153 -0.38 7.49 16.44
N ALA A 154 -0.73 6.29 16.89
CA ALA A 154 -2.10 5.93 17.21
C ALA A 154 -2.79 6.91 18.18
N PRO A 155 -2.18 7.35 19.28
CA PRO A 155 -2.80 8.32 20.20
C PRO A 155 -3.17 9.65 19.52
N ILE A 156 -2.42 10.05 18.48
CA ILE A 156 -2.71 11.27 17.72
C ILE A 156 -4.03 11.11 16.95
N PHE A 157 -4.29 9.93 16.40
CA PHE A 157 -5.52 9.62 15.66
C PHE A 157 -6.71 9.37 16.58
N GLN A 158 -6.47 8.83 17.76
CA GLN A 158 -7.51 8.46 18.72
C GLN A 158 -8.02 9.64 19.55
N SER A 159 -7.32 10.75 19.56
CA SER A 159 -7.70 11.96 20.31
C SER A 159 -8.48 12.95 19.44
N GLU A 160 -9.69 13.31 19.85
CA GLU A 160 -10.50 14.35 19.19
C GLU A 160 -9.78 15.72 19.15
N LYS A 161 -8.91 15.98 20.11
CA LYS A 161 -8.10 17.20 20.15
C LYS A 161 -7.15 17.31 18.98
N THR A 162 -6.54 16.21 18.56
CA THR A 162 -5.55 16.14 17.48
C THR A 162 -6.13 15.67 16.16
N ASN A 163 -7.26 14.98 16.20
CA ASN A 163 -7.97 14.43 15.04
C ASN A 163 -9.48 14.83 15.06
N PRO A 164 -9.81 16.13 14.97
CA PRO A 164 -11.20 16.60 15.13
C PRO A 164 -12.12 16.17 13.98
N LEU A 165 -11.57 15.74 12.84
CA LEU A 165 -12.34 15.26 11.69
C LEU A 165 -12.57 13.75 11.70
N GLY A 166 -12.04 13.03 12.70
CA GLY A 166 -12.17 11.59 12.78
C GLY A 166 -11.51 10.83 11.63
N THR A 167 -10.39 11.34 11.11
CA THR A 167 -9.61 10.68 10.06
C THR A 167 -9.15 9.29 10.53
N GLU A 168 -9.34 8.29 9.69
CA GLU A 168 -9.00 6.90 10.00
C GLU A 168 -7.59 6.56 9.52
N LEU A 169 -6.80 5.92 10.38
CA LEU A 169 -5.46 5.39 10.07
C LEU A 169 -5.61 3.97 9.55
N VAL A 170 -5.20 3.73 8.31
CA VAL A 170 -5.22 2.40 7.70
C VAL A 170 -3.84 1.76 7.79
N LEU A 171 -3.78 0.64 8.45
CA LEU A 171 -2.61 -0.24 8.47
C LEU A 171 -2.76 -1.26 7.33
N LEU A 172 -1.69 -1.50 6.58
CA LEU A 172 -1.63 -2.58 5.60
C LEU A 172 -0.36 -3.39 5.82
N THR A 173 -0.52 -4.66 6.17
CA THR A 173 0.61 -5.47 6.60
C THR A 173 0.52 -6.92 6.12
N LYS A 174 1.68 -7.55 5.98
CA LYS A 174 1.88 -9.00 5.92
C LYS A 174 2.48 -9.55 7.23
N SER A 175 2.73 -8.69 8.22
CA SER A 175 3.24 -9.10 9.52
C SER A 175 2.16 -9.72 10.37
N ALA A 176 2.48 -10.81 11.05
CA ALA A 176 1.61 -11.39 12.08
C ALA A 176 1.80 -10.72 13.46
N ASN A 177 2.64 -9.70 13.54
CA ASN A 177 2.98 -9.03 14.79
C ASN A 177 1.94 -7.96 15.15
N THR A 178 0.85 -8.37 15.79
CA THR A 178 -0.30 -7.52 16.15
C THR A 178 -0.43 -7.28 17.65
N HIS A 179 0.47 -7.79 18.49
CA HIS A 179 0.38 -7.64 19.95
C HIS A 179 0.41 -6.18 20.44
N PHE A 180 0.93 -5.25 19.64
CA PHE A 180 0.89 -3.81 19.99
C PHE A 180 -0.53 -3.24 20.01
N LEU A 181 -1.47 -3.91 19.34
CA LEU A 181 -2.86 -3.47 19.29
C LEU A 181 -3.55 -3.59 20.66
N ASP A 182 -3.06 -4.47 21.54
CA ASP A 182 -3.59 -4.64 22.90
C ASP A 182 -3.53 -3.33 23.72
N GLU A 183 -2.62 -2.43 23.38
CA GLU A 183 -2.39 -1.18 24.09
C GLU A 183 -3.24 -0.01 23.52
N LEU A 184 -3.98 -0.24 22.43
CA LEU A 184 -4.68 0.79 21.68
C LEU A 184 -6.19 0.72 21.88
N ASP A 185 -6.88 1.86 21.78
CA ASP A 185 -8.33 1.94 21.76
C ASP A 185 -8.89 1.49 20.41
N SER A 186 -9.44 0.28 20.35
CA SER A 186 -9.98 -0.32 19.13
C SER A 186 -11.22 0.39 18.57
N SER A 187 -11.90 1.19 19.39
CA SER A 187 -13.11 1.90 18.98
C SER A 187 -12.82 3.17 18.15
N LYS A 188 -11.53 3.58 18.03
CA LYS A 188 -11.17 4.90 17.51
C LYS A 188 -10.17 4.85 16.35
N ASN A 189 -10.68 5.09 15.17
CA ASN A 189 -9.94 5.60 14.00
C ASN A 189 -8.72 4.79 13.57
N ILE A 190 -8.68 3.49 13.85
CA ILE A 190 -7.62 2.58 13.37
C ILE A 190 -8.27 1.40 12.66
N ILE A 191 -7.79 1.12 11.45
CA ILE A 191 -8.25 0.02 10.61
C ILE A 191 -7.07 -0.91 10.34
N VAL A 192 -7.25 -2.19 10.61
CA VAL A 192 -6.22 -3.20 10.38
C VAL A 192 -6.51 -3.95 9.09
N THR A 193 -5.68 -3.76 8.09
CA THR A 193 -5.77 -4.50 6.83
C THR A 193 -4.65 -5.52 6.73
N MET A 194 -5.02 -6.78 6.54
CA MET A 194 -4.07 -7.85 6.29
C MET A 194 -3.99 -8.17 4.79
N SER A 195 -2.78 -8.17 4.24
CA SER A 195 -2.54 -8.65 2.89
C SER A 195 -2.34 -10.16 2.94
N LEU A 196 -3.21 -10.90 2.28
CA LEU A 196 -3.31 -12.36 2.33
C LEU A 196 -3.35 -12.96 0.93
N ASN A 197 -3.02 -14.22 0.85
CA ASN A 197 -3.23 -15.14 -0.27
C ASN A 197 -3.33 -16.57 0.31
N PRO A 198 -3.83 -17.56 -0.42
CA PRO A 198 -3.69 -18.96 -0.03
C PRO A 198 -2.23 -19.33 0.26
N GLU A 199 -2.00 -20.23 1.21
CA GLU A 199 -0.65 -20.61 1.68
C GLU A 199 0.26 -21.05 0.54
N GLY A 200 -0.21 -21.92 -0.38
CA GLY A 200 0.58 -22.39 -1.52
C GLY A 200 0.97 -21.26 -2.47
N ILE A 201 0.08 -20.30 -2.70
CA ILE A 201 0.35 -19.12 -3.54
C ILE A 201 1.34 -18.19 -2.82
N ALA A 202 1.16 -17.93 -1.54
CA ALA A 202 2.08 -17.14 -0.74
C ALA A 202 3.48 -17.76 -0.73
N ASP A 203 3.56 -19.08 -0.62
CA ASP A 203 4.83 -19.81 -0.67
C ASP A 203 5.55 -19.67 -2.00
N LEU A 204 4.86 -19.58 -3.11
CA LEU A 204 5.47 -19.41 -4.44
C LEU A 204 6.01 -17.99 -4.68
N TRP A 205 5.27 -16.94 -4.28
CA TRP A 205 5.54 -15.57 -4.73
C TRP A 205 5.84 -14.55 -3.64
N GLU A 206 5.68 -14.89 -2.37
CA GLU A 206 6.18 -14.02 -1.32
C GLU A 206 7.70 -14.16 -1.15
N GLY A 207 8.30 -13.28 -0.35
CA GLY A 207 9.75 -13.26 -0.20
C GLY A 207 10.30 -14.50 0.48
N LYS A 208 11.39 -15.04 -0.08
CA LYS A 208 12.13 -16.19 0.46
C LYS A 208 13.60 -15.91 0.60
N TYR A 209 14.25 -16.58 1.56
CA TYR A 209 15.69 -16.71 1.62
C TYR A 209 16.20 -17.64 0.51
N LEU A 210 17.51 -17.66 0.31
CA LEU A 210 18.13 -18.56 -0.70
C LEU A 210 17.95 -20.04 -0.39
N ASP A 211 17.79 -20.40 0.87
CA ASP A 211 17.49 -21.77 1.31
C ASP A 211 16.03 -22.17 1.13
N GLY A 212 15.21 -21.27 0.57
CA GLY A 212 13.81 -21.50 0.27
C GLY A 212 12.85 -21.18 1.42
N VAL A 213 13.34 -20.86 2.60
CA VAL A 213 12.49 -20.47 3.73
C VAL A 213 11.80 -19.14 3.44
N ARG A 214 10.48 -19.08 3.63
CA ARG A 214 9.70 -17.88 3.42
C ARG A 214 10.00 -16.84 4.51
N ILE A 215 10.12 -15.58 4.11
CA ILE A 215 10.41 -14.45 5.00
C ILE A 215 9.14 -13.93 5.67
N THR A 216 8.02 -13.94 4.92
CA THR A 216 6.72 -13.54 5.47
C THR A 216 6.17 -14.62 6.41
N PRO A 217 5.44 -14.26 7.46
CA PRO A 217 4.79 -15.25 8.32
C PRO A 217 3.85 -16.18 7.53
N PRO A 218 3.64 -17.43 7.97
CA PRO A 218 2.61 -18.31 7.43
C PRO A 218 1.23 -17.64 7.39
N ILE A 219 0.40 -18.03 6.44
CA ILE A 219 -0.94 -17.46 6.31
C ILE A 219 -1.79 -17.73 7.55
N THR A 220 -1.67 -18.91 8.13
CA THR A 220 -2.35 -19.26 9.38
C THR A 220 -1.99 -18.31 10.53
N GLU A 221 -0.73 -17.93 10.67
CA GLU A 221 -0.31 -16.94 11.68
C GLU A 221 -0.90 -15.55 11.41
N ARG A 222 -0.99 -15.15 10.13
CA ARG A 222 -1.61 -13.87 9.75
C ARG A 222 -3.13 -13.89 9.98
N LEU A 223 -3.79 -15.03 9.75
CA LEU A 223 -5.22 -15.18 10.05
C LEU A 223 -5.48 -15.09 11.56
N VAL A 224 -4.64 -15.73 12.36
CA VAL A 224 -4.70 -15.61 13.83
C VAL A 224 -4.48 -14.16 14.26
N ALA A 225 -3.50 -13.47 13.69
CA ALA A 225 -3.22 -12.07 13.97
C ALA A 225 -4.38 -11.15 13.56
N LEU A 226 -5.01 -11.40 12.42
CA LEU A 226 -6.19 -10.66 11.97
C LEU A 226 -7.39 -10.92 12.88
N LYS A 227 -7.60 -12.19 13.28
CA LYS A 227 -8.64 -12.55 14.23
C LYS A 227 -8.41 -11.88 15.59
N HIS A 228 -7.19 -11.86 16.09
CA HIS A 228 -6.83 -11.14 17.30
C HIS A 228 -7.20 -9.64 17.23
N ALA A 229 -6.84 -8.96 16.14
CA ALA A 229 -7.25 -7.57 15.94
C ALA A 229 -8.78 -7.40 15.95
N GLN A 230 -9.51 -8.31 15.28
CA GLN A 230 -10.98 -8.30 15.30
C GLN A 230 -11.53 -8.52 16.71
N ASP A 231 -10.98 -9.45 17.49
CA ASP A 231 -11.45 -9.76 18.85
C ASP A 231 -11.19 -8.61 19.83
N LEU A 232 -10.15 -7.81 19.59
CA LEU A 232 -9.94 -6.54 20.29
C LEU A 232 -10.96 -5.46 19.90
N GLY A 233 -11.74 -5.66 18.83
CA GLY A 233 -12.76 -4.73 18.36
C GLY A 233 -12.32 -3.78 17.25
N PHE A 234 -11.13 -3.96 16.67
CA PHE A 234 -10.71 -3.18 15.50
C PHE A 234 -11.53 -3.55 14.27
N GLU A 235 -11.80 -2.56 13.41
CA GLU A 235 -12.24 -2.84 12.05
C GLU A 235 -11.12 -3.57 11.32
N VAL A 236 -11.43 -4.76 10.80
CA VAL A 236 -10.49 -5.57 10.04
C VAL A 236 -10.88 -5.62 8.57
N ARG A 237 -9.88 -5.61 7.70
CA ARG A 237 -10.01 -5.72 6.24
C ARG A 237 -9.03 -6.72 5.69
N VAL A 238 -9.35 -7.31 4.55
CA VAL A 238 -8.48 -8.23 3.82
C VAL A 238 -8.16 -7.65 2.45
N ARG A 239 -6.92 -7.84 2.00
CA ARG A 239 -6.49 -7.49 0.67
C ARG A 239 -5.87 -8.71 -0.02
N LEU A 240 -6.53 -9.20 -1.06
CA LEU A 240 -6.04 -10.23 -1.97
C LEU A 240 -5.48 -9.50 -3.21
N ASP A 241 -4.24 -9.03 -3.12
CA ASP A 241 -3.60 -8.23 -4.19
C ASP A 241 -2.07 -8.43 -4.12
N PRO A 242 -1.49 -9.12 -5.12
CA PRO A 242 -2.16 -9.63 -6.31
C PRO A 242 -2.82 -11.01 -6.10
N ILE A 243 -3.96 -11.24 -6.76
CA ILE A 243 -4.48 -12.58 -7.02
C ILE A 243 -3.56 -13.20 -8.07
N LEU A 244 -3.13 -14.41 -7.82
CA LEU A 244 -2.26 -15.20 -8.69
C LEU A 244 -2.92 -16.56 -8.94
N THR A 245 -2.76 -17.08 -10.14
CA THR A 245 -3.54 -18.21 -10.65
C THR A 245 -2.66 -19.36 -11.13
N PRO A 246 -1.83 -19.98 -10.23
CA PRO A 246 -1.13 -21.23 -10.58
C PRO A 246 -2.12 -22.39 -10.70
N ASP A 247 -1.67 -23.52 -11.21
CA ASP A 247 -2.50 -24.72 -11.30
C ASP A 247 -3.19 -25.02 -9.96
N GLY A 248 -4.49 -25.27 -10.00
CA GLY A 248 -5.30 -25.55 -8.80
C GLY A 248 -5.59 -24.34 -7.90
N TRP A 249 -5.42 -23.12 -8.41
CA TRP A 249 -5.62 -21.88 -7.65
C TRP A 249 -7.04 -21.72 -7.10
N GLU A 250 -8.07 -22.15 -7.82
CA GLU A 250 -9.46 -22.01 -7.38
C GLU A 250 -9.73 -22.78 -6.09
N GLU A 251 -9.23 -24.03 -6.00
CA GLU A 251 -9.33 -24.84 -4.81
C GLU A 251 -8.59 -24.20 -3.63
N GLN A 252 -7.39 -23.69 -3.88
CA GLN A 252 -6.61 -22.99 -2.84
C GLN A 252 -7.36 -21.76 -2.31
N TYR A 253 -7.99 -20.93 -3.17
CA TYR A 253 -8.80 -19.79 -2.71
C TYR A 253 -10.06 -20.24 -1.97
N ARG A 254 -10.65 -21.38 -2.33
CA ARG A 254 -11.80 -21.96 -1.63
C ARG A 254 -11.41 -22.38 -0.22
N ASP A 255 -10.38 -23.20 -0.09
CA ASP A 255 -9.88 -23.67 1.20
C ASP A 255 -9.48 -22.51 2.11
N PHE A 256 -8.80 -21.51 1.56
CA PHE A 256 -8.44 -20.28 2.27
C PHE A 256 -9.67 -19.50 2.75
N THR A 257 -10.71 -19.39 1.92
CA THR A 257 -11.96 -18.69 2.31
C THR A 257 -12.70 -19.44 3.40
N ASP A 258 -12.75 -20.77 3.31
CA ASP A 258 -13.36 -21.64 4.31
C ASP A 258 -12.58 -21.57 5.64
N GLU A 259 -11.26 -21.48 5.61
CA GLU A 259 -10.44 -21.24 6.79
C GLU A 259 -10.75 -19.89 7.44
N MET A 260 -10.83 -18.80 6.69
CA MET A 260 -11.22 -17.49 7.20
C MET A 260 -12.59 -17.53 7.86
N PHE A 261 -13.57 -18.19 7.22
CA PHE A 261 -14.92 -18.33 7.75
C PHE A 261 -14.95 -19.17 9.03
N SER A 262 -14.23 -20.28 9.05
CA SER A 262 -14.18 -21.19 10.22
C SER A 262 -13.56 -20.53 11.44
N LEU A 263 -12.61 -19.65 11.24
CA LEU A 263 -12.01 -18.81 12.30
C LEU A 263 -12.93 -17.67 12.75
N GLY A 264 -14.07 -17.49 12.10
CA GLY A 264 -15.00 -16.39 12.39
C GLY A 264 -14.46 -15.01 12.05
N ILE A 265 -13.56 -14.91 11.08
CA ILE A 265 -13.04 -13.63 10.59
C ILE A 265 -14.11 -12.93 9.76
N LYS A 266 -14.41 -11.68 10.12
CA LYS A 266 -15.49 -10.87 9.51
C LYS A 266 -14.92 -9.55 8.97
N PRO A 267 -14.18 -9.57 7.87
CA PRO A 267 -13.58 -8.35 7.33
C PRO A 267 -14.66 -7.44 6.75
N SER A 268 -14.65 -6.15 7.10
CA SER A 268 -15.60 -5.19 6.53
C SER A 268 -15.46 -5.09 5.01
N PHE A 269 -14.22 -5.22 4.51
CA PHE A 269 -13.90 -5.25 3.09
C PHE A 269 -12.92 -6.39 2.76
N ILE A 270 -13.16 -7.04 1.62
CA ILE A 270 -12.16 -7.85 0.91
C ILE A 270 -11.88 -7.17 -0.42
N THR A 271 -10.67 -6.63 -0.57
CA THR A 271 -10.28 -5.93 -1.79
C THR A 271 -9.45 -6.86 -2.67
N LEU A 272 -9.92 -7.05 -3.88
CA LEU A 272 -9.33 -7.91 -4.90
C LEU A 272 -8.47 -7.09 -5.86
N GLY A 273 -7.34 -7.63 -6.27
CA GLY A 273 -6.52 -7.08 -7.34
C GLY A 273 -5.73 -8.18 -8.02
N THR A 274 -5.79 -8.29 -9.34
CA THR A 274 -4.92 -9.21 -10.09
C THR A 274 -3.53 -8.64 -10.26
N TYR A 275 -2.57 -9.47 -10.67
CA TYR A 275 -1.23 -9.01 -10.98
C TYR A 275 -1.25 -7.98 -12.11
N ARG A 276 -0.43 -6.95 -11.96
CA ARG A 276 -0.26 -5.87 -12.92
C ARG A 276 1.11 -5.26 -12.81
N GLU A 277 1.67 -4.87 -13.92
CA GLU A 277 2.97 -4.20 -13.93
C GLU A 277 3.07 -3.05 -14.92
N LYS A 278 4.14 -2.27 -14.81
CA LYS A 278 4.29 -1.04 -15.61
C LYS A 278 5.03 -1.22 -16.92
N ASN A 279 5.94 -2.16 -17.03
CA ASN A 279 6.90 -2.16 -18.13
C ASN A 279 7.59 -3.50 -18.41
N HIS A 280 7.06 -4.62 -17.97
CA HIS A 280 7.66 -5.97 -18.13
C HIS A 280 9.13 -6.06 -17.69
N GLN A 281 9.55 -5.26 -16.72
CA GLN A 281 10.96 -5.14 -16.32
C GLN A 281 11.24 -5.60 -14.90
N ILE A 282 10.26 -6.15 -14.21
CA ILE A 282 10.44 -6.52 -12.79
C ILE A 282 11.59 -7.52 -12.65
N ASP A 283 11.64 -8.55 -13.52
CA ASP A 283 12.66 -9.59 -13.45
C ASP A 283 14.05 -9.05 -13.80
N THR A 284 14.15 -8.18 -14.82
CA THR A 284 15.40 -7.49 -15.16
C THR A 284 15.96 -6.69 -13.97
N TRP A 285 15.09 -6.01 -13.22
CA TRP A 285 15.53 -5.26 -12.05
C TRP A 285 15.86 -6.15 -10.87
N ARG A 286 15.10 -7.23 -10.65
CA ARG A 286 15.37 -8.19 -9.59
C ARG A 286 16.71 -8.90 -9.83
N GLU A 287 16.99 -9.33 -11.04
CA GLU A 287 18.26 -9.91 -11.44
C GLU A 287 19.42 -8.94 -11.18
N LYS A 288 19.28 -7.69 -11.62
CA LYS A 288 20.28 -6.64 -11.39
C LYS A 288 20.63 -6.46 -9.92
N TRP A 289 19.69 -6.70 -9.02
CA TRP A 289 19.88 -6.60 -7.58
C TRP A 289 20.20 -7.93 -6.90
N GLY A 290 20.39 -9.00 -7.66
CA GLY A 290 20.69 -10.33 -7.16
C GLY A 290 19.53 -10.92 -6.35
N LEU A 291 18.29 -10.62 -6.71
CA LEU A 291 17.08 -11.15 -6.11
C LEU A 291 16.50 -12.26 -6.98
N LEU A 292 15.75 -13.19 -6.35
CA LEU A 292 15.00 -14.20 -7.10
C LEU A 292 14.03 -13.55 -8.09
N PRO A 293 13.89 -14.07 -9.32
CA PRO A 293 12.98 -13.52 -10.31
C PRO A 293 11.53 -13.60 -9.83
N ALA A 294 10.67 -12.70 -10.32
CA ALA A 294 9.24 -12.74 -10.12
C ALA A 294 8.59 -13.83 -10.98
N GLU A 295 9.28 -14.25 -12.05
CA GLU A 295 8.78 -15.24 -13.03
C GLU A 295 7.47 -14.76 -13.69
N ILE A 296 7.48 -13.51 -14.17
CA ILE A 296 6.29 -12.88 -14.76
C ILE A 296 5.81 -13.57 -16.05
N ASP A 297 6.67 -14.31 -16.71
CA ASP A 297 6.37 -15.17 -17.83
C ASP A 297 5.36 -16.29 -17.50
N LYS A 298 5.20 -16.61 -16.20
CA LYS A 298 4.17 -17.52 -15.72
C LYS A 298 2.79 -16.88 -15.60
N PHE A 299 2.72 -15.55 -15.72
CA PHE A 299 1.46 -14.80 -15.69
C PHE A 299 1.08 -14.42 -17.11
N ASP A 300 -0.15 -14.66 -17.48
CA ASP A 300 -0.70 -14.26 -18.79
C ASP A 300 -0.94 -12.75 -18.83
N VAL A 301 0.16 -11.97 -18.82
CA VAL A 301 0.12 -10.51 -18.86
C VAL A 301 0.03 -10.06 -20.30
N GLY A 302 -0.98 -9.25 -20.60
CA GLY A 302 -1.21 -8.73 -21.95
C GLY A 302 -0.09 -7.79 -22.42
N ASP A 303 0.08 -7.71 -23.72
CA ASP A 303 1.11 -6.88 -24.39
C ASP A 303 0.75 -5.40 -24.45
N GLU A 304 -0.52 -5.06 -24.25
CA GLU A 304 -1.00 -3.69 -24.31
C GLU A 304 -1.30 -3.13 -22.91
N LYS A 305 -1.02 -1.84 -22.74
CA LYS A 305 -1.35 -1.13 -21.49
C LYS A 305 -2.81 -0.70 -21.49
N GLU A 306 -3.46 -1.02 -20.37
CA GLU A 306 -4.69 -0.36 -20.00
C GLU A 306 -4.37 0.68 -18.92
N GLY A 307 -4.59 1.96 -19.24
CA GLY A 307 -4.09 3.05 -18.42
C GLY A 307 -2.57 3.10 -18.36
N THR A 308 -2.00 2.90 -17.17
CA THR A 308 -0.54 2.91 -16.97
C THR A 308 0.08 1.54 -16.73
N HIS A 309 -0.72 0.48 -16.76
CA HIS A 309 -0.28 -0.87 -16.42
C HIS A 309 -0.61 -1.89 -17.51
N PHE A 310 0.22 -2.92 -17.59
CA PHE A 310 -0.12 -4.17 -18.22
C PHE A 310 -0.86 -5.04 -17.19
N HIS A 311 -1.95 -5.64 -17.58
CA HIS A 311 -2.80 -6.45 -16.73
C HIS A 311 -2.80 -7.91 -17.18
N ILE A 312 -3.09 -8.82 -16.26
CA ILE A 312 -3.38 -10.22 -16.62
C ILE A 312 -4.60 -10.25 -17.53
N GLN A 313 -4.53 -11.06 -18.58
CA GLN A 313 -5.68 -11.40 -19.42
C GLN A 313 -6.71 -12.19 -18.58
N ASN A 314 -7.93 -12.29 -19.07
CA ASN A 314 -9.03 -13.03 -18.40
C ASN A 314 -9.31 -12.60 -16.93
N ARG A 315 -8.87 -11.41 -16.52
CA ARG A 315 -9.04 -10.95 -15.13
C ARG A 315 -10.49 -10.79 -14.68
N SER A 316 -11.43 -10.55 -15.63
CA SER A 316 -12.87 -10.55 -15.32
C SER A 316 -13.32 -11.90 -14.80
N GLU A 317 -12.89 -13.00 -15.45
CA GLU A 317 -13.19 -14.37 -15.02
C GLU A 317 -12.56 -14.67 -13.65
N ILE A 318 -11.29 -14.26 -13.45
CA ILE A 318 -10.58 -14.43 -12.17
C ILE A 318 -11.34 -13.72 -11.06
N TYR A 319 -11.74 -12.46 -11.25
CA TYR A 319 -12.50 -11.70 -10.25
C TYR A 319 -13.85 -12.35 -9.94
N SER A 320 -14.61 -12.73 -11.00
CA SER A 320 -15.92 -13.38 -10.82
C SER A 320 -15.80 -14.70 -10.06
N THR A 321 -14.76 -15.47 -10.35
CA THR A 321 -14.50 -16.74 -9.67
C THR A 321 -14.16 -16.52 -8.20
N VAL A 322 -13.22 -15.62 -7.88
CA VAL A 322 -12.84 -15.35 -6.49
C VAL A 322 -13.98 -14.71 -5.70
N GLU A 323 -14.73 -13.79 -6.31
CA GLU A 323 -15.93 -13.21 -5.71
C GLU A 323 -16.97 -14.29 -5.36
N SER A 324 -17.23 -15.20 -6.31
CA SER A 324 -18.15 -16.31 -6.09
C SER A 324 -17.68 -17.25 -4.97
N ILE A 325 -16.38 -17.55 -4.91
CA ILE A 325 -15.79 -18.37 -3.83
C ILE A 325 -16.02 -17.70 -2.48
N ILE A 326 -15.66 -16.42 -2.35
CA ILE A 326 -15.83 -15.67 -1.10
C ILE A 326 -17.30 -15.60 -0.69
N THR A 327 -18.19 -15.25 -1.62
CA THR A 327 -19.62 -15.12 -1.36
C THR A 327 -20.22 -16.45 -0.88
N LYS A 328 -19.85 -17.57 -1.50
CA LYS A 328 -20.30 -18.90 -1.10
C LYS A 328 -19.72 -19.33 0.24
N GLY A 329 -18.44 -19.08 0.50
CA GLY A 329 -17.79 -19.42 1.77
C GLY A 329 -18.43 -18.70 2.97
N TYR A 330 -18.92 -17.48 2.79
CA TYR A 330 -19.63 -16.73 3.82
C TYR A 330 -21.16 -16.92 3.82
N ALA A 331 -21.73 -17.66 2.86
CA ALA A 331 -23.19 -17.81 2.72
C ALA A 331 -23.88 -18.52 3.91
N GLY A 332 -23.14 -19.34 4.66
CA GLY A 332 -23.66 -20.03 5.85
C GLY A 332 -23.85 -19.14 7.08
N GLY A 333 -23.37 -17.91 7.07
CA GLY A 333 -23.39 -16.96 8.17
C GLY A 333 -24.35 -15.79 7.96
N SER A 334 -24.53 -15.00 9.03
CA SER A 334 -25.30 -13.73 8.99
C SER A 334 -24.46 -12.55 8.49
N PHE A 335 -23.18 -12.76 8.19
CA PHE A 335 -22.24 -11.74 7.76
C PHE A 335 -21.77 -12.00 6.33
N GLN A 336 -21.71 -10.95 5.52
CA GLN A 336 -21.12 -10.97 4.19
C GLN A 336 -20.10 -9.84 4.09
N PRO A 337 -18.84 -10.11 3.69
CA PRO A 337 -17.85 -9.06 3.47
C PRO A 337 -18.23 -8.23 2.24
N HIS A 338 -17.91 -6.94 2.29
CA HIS A 338 -18.01 -6.12 1.10
C HIS A 338 -16.81 -6.39 0.18
N ILE A 339 -17.07 -6.77 -1.07
CA ILE A 339 -16.02 -7.04 -2.06
C ILE A 339 -15.79 -5.81 -2.92
N SER A 340 -14.54 -5.49 -3.20
CA SER A 340 -14.14 -4.36 -4.02
C SER A 340 -12.92 -4.68 -4.87
N LEU A 341 -12.68 -3.88 -5.94
CA LEU A 341 -11.54 -4.06 -6.83
C LEU A 341 -10.48 -2.98 -6.63
N CYS A 342 -9.20 -3.35 -6.64
CA CYS A 342 -8.06 -2.44 -6.51
C CYS A 342 -7.50 -2.06 -7.87
N LYS A 343 -7.46 -0.74 -8.16
CA LYS A 343 -6.85 -0.19 -9.40
C LYS A 343 -7.32 -0.86 -10.69
N GLU A 344 -8.57 -1.25 -10.74
CA GLU A 344 -9.13 -1.89 -11.93
C GLU A 344 -9.76 -0.86 -12.85
N THR A 345 -9.78 -1.17 -14.16
CA THR A 345 -10.35 -0.29 -15.19
C THR A 345 -11.86 -0.11 -15.02
N PHE A 346 -12.38 1.00 -15.52
CA PHE A 346 -13.82 1.25 -15.48
C PHE A 346 -14.61 0.23 -16.29
N SER A 347 -14.05 -0.27 -17.41
CA SER A 347 -14.68 -1.30 -18.24
C SER A 347 -14.91 -2.59 -17.46
N ILE A 348 -13.88 -3.13 -16.81
CA ILE A 348 -13.96 -4.35 -16.01
C ILE A 348 -14.88 -4.15 -14.80
N ARG A 349 -14.78 -3.01 -14.11
CA ARG A 349 -15.68 -2.72 -12.98
C ARG A 349 -17.15 -2.67 -13.39
N LYS A 350 -17.44 -2.07 -14.54
CA LYS A 350 -18.81 -2.03 -15.11
C LYS A 350 -19.30 -3.41 -15.52
N GLU A 351 -18.45 -4.17 -16.20
CA GLU A 351 -18.75 -5.55 -16.62
C GLU A 351 -19.14 -6.43 -15.42
N LEU A 352 -18.39 -6.31 -14.34
CA LEU A 352 -18.59 -7.09 -13.11
C LEU A 352 -19.60 -6.49 -12.12
N GLY A 353 -20.22 -5.35 -12.44
CA GLY A 353 -21.21 -4.71 -11.58
C GLY A 353 -20.63 -3.96 -10.35
N PHE A 354 -19.31 -3.76 -10.28
CA PHE A 354 -18.69 -2.97 -9.21
C PHE A 354 -18.86 -1.47 -9.45
N THR A 355 -20.03 -0.95 -9.12
CA THR A 355 -20.42 0.45 -9.39
C THR A 355 -20.05 1.43 -8.29
N ASN A 356 -19.68 0.93 -7.09
CA ASN A 356 -19.32 1.78 -5.97
C ASN A 356 -17.81 2.06 -5.89
N SER A 357 -17.46 3.15 -5.21
CA SER A 357 -16.07 3.58 -5.03
C SER A 357 -15.41 3.05 -3.76
N ASN A 358 -16.13 2.28 -2.95
CA ASN A 358 -15.60 1.77 -1.70
C ASN A 358 -14.50 0.72 -1.97
N CYS A 359 -13.40 0.86 -1.27
CA CYS A 359 -12.30 -0.10 -1.29
C CYS A 359 -11.52 0.01 0.01
N ASN A 360 -10.45 -0.77 0.14
CA ASN A 360 -9.61 -0.77 1.33
C ASN A 360 -9.04 0.60 1.70
N CYS A 361 -8.78 1.43 0.69
CA CYS A 361 -8.18 2.76 0.85
C CYS A 361 -9.23 3.88 0.93
N LEU A 362 -10.48 3.60 0.65
CA LEU A 362 -11.53 4.60 0.60
C LEU A 362 -12.79 4.04 1.25
N ARG A 363 -13.32 4.78 2.22
CA ARG A 363 -14.63 4.55 2.77
C ARG A 363 -15.52 5.72 2.38
N SER A 364 -16.69 5.45 1.83
CA SER A 364 -17.70 6.48 1.67
C SER A 364 -18.09 7.04 3.03
N ALA A 365 -18.10 8.35 3.16
CA ALA A 365 -18.43 9.05 4.42
C ALA A 365 -19.87 8.82 4.88
N SER A 366 -20.73 8.35 3.99
CA SER A 366 -22.12 8.03 4.27
C SER A 366 -22.49 6.66 3.74
N ASN A 367 -23.28 5.92 4.49
CA ASN A 367 -24.12 4.86 3.92
C ASN A 367 -25.16 5.46 2.96
N ASP A 368 -25.08 6.77 2.72
CA ASP A 368 -25.94 7.51 1.85
C ASP A 368 -25.40 7.39 0.42
N SER A 369 -26.17 6.78 -0.43
CA SER A 369 -25.86 6.53 -1.84
C SER A 369 -25.61 7.80 -2.68
N SER A 370 -25.72 8.98 -2.06
CA SER A 370 -25.54 10.28 -2.73
C SER A 370 -24.09 10.73 -2.86
N ASP A 371 -23.14 10.15 -2.08
CA ASP A 371 -21.71 10.49 -2.14
C ASP A 371 -20.88 9.50 -2.96
N THR A 372 -21.51 8.56 -3.65
CA THR A 372 -20.84 7.75 -4.66
C THR A 372 -20.44 8.63 -5.83
N ILE A 373 -19.13 8.77 -6.06
CA ILE A 373 -18.65 9.30 -7.33
C ILE A 373 -19.21 8.39 -8.42
N SER A 374 -20.22 8.86 -9.16
CA SER A 374 -20.78 8.06 -10.26
C SER A 374 -19.70 7.89 -11.34
N PHE A 375 -19.72 6.76 -12.03
CA PHE A 375 -18.82 6.55 -13.18
C PHE A 375 -18.94 7.67 -14.23
N GLU A 376 -20.12 8.30 -14.33
CA GLU A 376 -20.37 9.44 -15.21
C GLU A 376 -19.63 10.72 -14.79
N GLU A 377 -19.40 10.94 -13.50
CA GLU A 377 -18.59 12.08 -13.03
C GLU A 377 -17.10 11.88 -13.26
N VAL A 378 -16.63 10.65 -13.28
CA VAL A 378 -15.22 10.32 -13.54
C VAL A 378 -14.93 10.41 -15.04
N ASP A 379 -15.83 9.96 -15.90
CA ASP A 379 -15.71 10.09 -17.36
C ASP A 379 -15.67 11.55 -17.85
N LYS A 380 -16.30 12.46 -17.13
CA LYS A 380 -16.27 13.90 -17.46
C LYS A 380 -15.00 14.63 -17.03
N LYS A 381 -14.14 13.99 -16.21
CA LYS A 381 -12.85 14.56 -15.80
C LYS A 381 -11.71 14.03 -16.67
N GLU A 382 -11.82 14.20 -17.97
CA GLU A 382 -10.77 13.85 -18.94
C GLU A 382 -9.46 14.55 -18.62
N GLY A 383 -8.51 13.81 -18.16
CA GLY A 383 -7.12 14.24 -17.99
C GLY A 383 -6.20 13.05 -18.05
N THR A 384 -5.51 12.91 -19.18
CA THR A 384 -4.43 11.91 -19.33
C THR A 384 -3.34 12.11 -18.30
N PHE A 385 -3.08 11.10 -17.49
CA PHE A 385 -2.13 11.16 -16.41
C PHE A 385 -0.93 10.25 -16.63
N ASN A 386 0.28 10.81 -16.61
CA ASN A 386 1.52 10.06 -16.68
C ASN A 386 2.26 10.15 -15.34
N VAL A 387 2.23 9.06 -14.56
CA VAL A 387 2.91 8.92 -13.26
C VAL A 387 4.41 9.24 -13.33
N SER A 388 5.04 9.10 -14.50
CA SER A 388 6.44 9.47 -14.70
C SER A 388 6.69 10.96 -14.55
N GLN A 389 5.66 11.80 -14.70
CA GLN A 389 5.78 13.26 -14.55
C GLN A 389 5.67 13.71 -13.09
N MET A 390 4.98 12.99 -12.23
CA MET A 390 4.95 13.28 -10.78
C MET A 390 6.34 13.23 -10.16
N ARG A 391 7.20 12.33 -10.64
CA ARG A 391 8.55 12.16 -10.11
C ARG A 391 9.51 13.28 -10.51
N ARG A 392 9.24 13.98 -11.61
CA ARG A 392 10.04 15.13 -12.02
C ARG A 392 9.70 16.39 -11.22
N ASN A 393 8.52 16.46 -10.65
CA ASN A 393 8.04 17.60 -9.86
C ASN A 393 8.21 17.41 -8.35
N ASN A 394 8.50 16.17 -7.91
CA ASN A 394 9.10 15.92 -6.61
C ASN A 394 10.60 15.71 -6.88
N PRO A 395 11.45 16.74 -6.75
CA PRO A 395 12.87 16.55 -6.93
C PRO A 395 13.29 15.42 -6.00
N ALA A 396 13.94 14.42 -6.57
CA ALA A 396 14.70 13.47 -5.77
C ALA A 396 15.47 14.31 -4.74
N PRO A 397 15.51 13.89 -3.48
CA PRO A 397 16.26 14.65 -2.47
C PRO A 397 17.59 15.04 -3.08
N ALA A 398 17.92 16.31 -2.98
CA ALA A 398 19.03 16.93 -3.67
C ALA A 398 20.21 15.97 -3.73
N ARG A 399 20.75 15.77 -4.92
CA ARG A 399 21.89 14.92 -5.15
C ARG A 399 22.93 15.21 -4.09
N SER A 400 23.25 14.15 -3.36
CA SER A 400 24.49 13.96 -2.64
C SER A 400 24.97 15.11 -1.76
N VAL A 401 24.79 14.95 -0.53
CA VAL A 401 26.00 15.06 0.28
C VAL A 401 26.96 14.04 -0.32
N LYS A 402 27.99 14.51 -1.04
CA LYS A 402 29.17 13.69 -1.30
C LYS A 402 29.56 13.15 0.07
N PRO A 403 29.77 11.84 0.23
CA PRO A 403 30.32 11.36 1.48
C PRO A 403 31.63 12.15 1.68
N ASN A 404 31.67 12.97 2.70
CA ASN A 404 32.93 13.47 3.17
C ASN A 404 33.76 12.23 3.49
N SER A 405 34.91 12.11 2.87
CA SER A 405 35.89 11.03 3.04
C SER A 405 36.51 10.97 4.44
N SER A 406 35.85 11.56 5.46
CA SER A 406 36.31 11.63 6.85
C SER A 406 35.49 10.76 7.82
N TYR A 407 34.64 9.87 7.34
CA TYR A 407 33.95 8.87 8.19
C TYR A 407 34.50 7.44 8.07
N ASP A 408 35.77 7.32 7.66
CA ASP A 408 36.53 6.08 7.74
C ASP A 408 37.37 6.06 9.03
N HIS A 409 36.77 6.29 10.18
CA HIS A 409 37.46 5.97 11.43
C HIS A 409 36.49 5.43 12.47
N ASP A 410 36.76 4.19 12.86
CA ASP A 410 36.58 3.57 14.15
C ASP A 410 35.14 3.40 14.66
N PHE A 411 34.47 2.34 14.18
CA PHE A 411 33.59 1.59 15.05
C PHE A 411 34.22 0.24 15.35
N GLU A 412 35.10 0.24 16.37
CA GLU A 412 35.45 -0.97 17.07
C GLU A 412 34.20 -1.61 17.68
N SER A 413 34.08 -2.87 17.40
CA SER A 413 33.10 -3.79 17.95
C SER A 413 33.30 -3.94 19.46
N ASP A 414 32.47 -3.32 20.27
CA ASP A 414 32.14 -3.88 21.58
C ASP A 414 30.82 -3.28 22.09
N GLY A 415 29.86 -4.11 22.34
CA GLY A 415 28.57 -3.68 22.86
C GLY A 415 27.48 -4.70 22.72
N SER A 416 27.65 -5.86 23.35
CA SER A 416 26.55 -6.78 23.62
C SER A 416 25.44 -6.05 24.41
N LEU A 417 24.28 -5.87 23.78
CA LEU A 417 23.05 -5.47 24.48
C LEU A 417 22.35 -6.73 25.01
N PRO A 418 21.88 -6.73 26.23
CA PRO A 418 21.18 -7.88 26.81
C PRO A 418 19.81 -8.05 26.18
N ILE A 419 19.51 -9.26 25.84
CA ILE A 419 18.19 -9.76 25.44
C ILE A 419 17.39 -9.96 26.74
N ASN A 420 16.30 -9.26 26.87
CA ASN A 420 15.13 -9.68 27.64
C ASN A 420 13.90 -9.44 26.79
#